data_f81cefbd411e45d8a371af9e7469042a
#
_entry.id   f81cefbd411e45d8a371af9e7469042a
#
_cell.length_a   1.000
_cell.length_b   1.000
_cell.length_c   1.000
_cell.angle_alpha   90.00
_cell.angle_beta   90.00
_cell.angle_gamma   90.00
#
_symmetry.space_group_name_H-M   'P 1'
#
loop_
_entity.id
_entity.type
_entity.pdbx_description
1 polymer ?
#
loop_
_entity_poly.entity_id
_entity_poly.type
_entity_poly.pdbx_seq_one_letter_code
_entity_poly.pdbx_strand_id
1 'polypeptide(L)'
;MGSDRRTHVLDSALEVFARYGYRKASMDDVAKAADISRPGLYFYFSSKPELFRATVRHSLDSSIEAARLALADSGRPLRERLIEAFDHWAGRYVGPMAAEIGVLIDSHPDLLGTMPADYPKRFRALVIDALGGPSPADVAGTLNSTSIGIKHDAETRDEFRTRMTIAIDLYCNR
;
A
#
# COMPACT_ATOMS: atom_id res chain seq x y z
N MET A 1 -2.22 13.08 21.04
CA MET A 1 -2.34 11.85 21.87
C MET A 1 -3.37 10.83 21.34
N GLY A 2 -4.59 11.19 20.93
CA GLY A 2 -5.56 10.22 20.40
C GLY A 2 -5.24 9.68 19.00
N SER A 3 -4.62 10.48 18.13
CA SER A 3 -4.25 10.11 16.76
C SER A 3 -3.19 9.00 16.74
N ASP A 4 -2.13 9.12 17.53
CA ASP A 4 -1.03 8.15 17.56
C ASP A 4 -1.48 6.78 18.07
N ARG A 5 -2.37 6.76 19.06
CA ARG A 5 -2.88 5.49 19.61
C ARG A 5 -3.82 4.79 18.64
N ARG A 6 -4.64 5.53 17.90
CA ARG A 6 -5.49 4.97 16.85
C ARG A 6 -4.66 4.41 15.71
N THR A 7 -3.62 5.11 15.30
CA THR A 7 -2.65 4.64 14.28
C THR A 7 -1.97 3.36 14.72
N HIS A 8 -1.46 3.29 15.96
CA HIS A 8 -0.86 2.08 16.50
C HIS A 8 -1.82 0.88 16.49
N VAL A 9 -3.11 1.08 16.81
CA VAL A 9 -4.12 0.02 16.71
C VAL A 9 -4.30 -0.46 15.28
N LEU A 10 -4.30 0.45 14.29
CA LEU A 10 -4.44 0.09 12.87
C LEU A 10 -3.22 -0.68 12.35
N ASP A 11 -2.01 -0.29 12.76
CA ASP A 11 -0.78 -0.99 12.38
C ASP A 11 -0.75 -2.40 12.98
N SER A 12 -1.09 -2.54 14.26
CA SER A 12 -1.21 -3.85 14.92
C SER A 12 -2.31 -4.72 14.28
N ALA A 13 -3.43 -4.12 13.89
CA ALA A 13 -4.52 -4.83 13.21
C ALA A 13 -4.07 -5.32 11.83
N LEU A 14 -3.27 -4.54 11.10
CA LEU A 14 -2.74 -4.93 9.81
C LEU A 14 -1.88 -6.21 9.92
N GLU A 15 -1.00 -6.28 10.92
CA GLU A 15 -0.16 -7.44 11.18
C GLU A 15 -0.99 -8.68 11.56
N VAL A 16 -2.01 -8.51 12.41
CA VAL A 16 -2.91 -9.59 12.82
C VAL A 16 -3.69 -10.13 11.63
N PHE A 17 -4.26 -9.24 10.81
CA PHE A 17 -4.99 -9.65 9.60
C PHE A 17 -4.07 -10.30 8.55
N ALA A 18 -2.86 -9.81 8.36
CA ALA A 18 -1.88 -10.41 7.47
C ALA A 18 -1.49 -11.84 7.93
N ARG A 19 -1.29 -12.03 9.24
CA ARG A 19 -0.85 -13.31 9.80
C ARG A 19 -1.94 -14.38 9.83
N TYR A 20 -3.17 -14.01 10.18
CA TYR A 20 -4.24 -14.97 10.43
C TYR A 20 -5.35 -14.98 9.37
N GLY A 21 -5.34 -14.00 8.47
CA GLY A 21 -6.43 -13.74 7.55
C GLY A 21 -7.65 -13.10 8.24
N TYR A 22 -8.49 -12.42 7.46
CA TYR A 22 -9.68 -11.75 8.01
C TYR A 22 -10.60 -12.70 8.79
N ARG A 23 -10.84 -13.92 8.27
CA ARG A 23 -11.82 -14.85 8.87
C ARG A 23 -11.42 -15.32 10.28
N LYS A 24 -10.14 -15.69 10.46
CA LYS A 24 -9.62 -16.26 11.71
C LYS A 24 -9.24 -15.19 12.74
N ALA A 25 -8.79 -14.01 12.31
CA ALA A 25 -8.46 -12.92 13.20
C ALA A 25 -9.68 -12.48 14.02
N SER A 26 -9.48 -12.18 15.30
CA SER A 26 -10.51 -11.68 16.22
C SER A 26 -10.19 -10.28 16.74
N MET A 27 -11.19 -9.58 17.29
CA MET A 27 -10.99 -8.31 18.00
C MET A 27 -10.05 -8.47 19.20
N ASP A 28 -10.09 -9.64 19.87
CA ASP A 28 -9.19 -9.92 20.99
C ASP A 28 -7.74 -10.06 20.56
N ASP A 29 -7.46 -10.67 19.41
CA ASP A 29 -6.11 -10.80 18.89
C ASP A 29 -5.53 -9.41 18.58
N VAL A 30 -6.33 -8.52 18.00
CA VAL A 30 -5.92 -7.14 17.72
C VAL A 30 -5.72 -6.36 19.03
N ALA A 31 -6.62 -6.46 19.99
CA ALA A 31 -6.49 -5.78 21.28
C ALA A 31 -5.18 -6.18 22.00
N LYS A 32 -4.84 -7.47 21.99
CA LYS A 32 -3.59 -8.00 22.54
C LYS A 32 -2.37 -7.47 21.77
N ALA A 33 -2.41 -7.51 20.44
CA ALA A 33 -1.30 -7.03 19.60
C ALA A 33 -1.05 -5.53 19.77
N ALA A 34 -2.11 -4.74 19.98
CA ALA A 34 -2.03 -3.30 20.20
C ALA A 34 -1.80 -2.89 21.67
N ASP A 35 -1.63 -3.85 22.57
CA ASP A 35 -1.46 -3.62 24.02
C ASP A 35 -2.57 -2.71 24.59
N ILE A 36 -3.82 -3.01 24.25
CA ILE A 36 -5.01 -2.33 24.80
C ILE A 36 -6.04 -3.34 25.29
N SER A 37 -6.94 -2.90 26.18
CA SER A 37 -8.06 -3.72 26.59
C SER A 37 -9.07 -3.90 25.46
N ARG A 38 -9.81 -5.03 25.45
CA ARG A 38 -10.90 -5.25 24.51
C ARG A 38 -11.95 -4.13 24.50
N PRO A 39 -12.43 -3.62 25.65
CA PRO A 39 -13.30 -2.43 25.68
C PRO A 39 -12.63 -1.19 25.06
N GLY A 40 -11.32 -1.01 25.27
CA GLY A 40 -10.53 0.05 24.64
C GLY A 40 -10.52 -0.04 23.12
N LEU A 41 -10.40 -1.25 22.55
CA LEU A 41 -10.50 -1.43 21.10
C LEU A 41 -11.91 -1.08 20.59
N TYR A 42 -12.95 -1.53 21.28
CA TYR A 42 -14.36 -1.22 20.92
C TYR A 42 -14.71 0.27 21.04
N PHE A 43 -13.96 1.04 21.82
CA PHE A 43 -14.08 2.49 21.83
C PHE A 43 -13.64 3.13 20.50
N TYR A 44 -12.65 2.54 19.81
CA TYR A 44 -12.17 3.03 18.52
C TYR A 44 -12.93 2.45 17.31
N PHE A 45 -13.35 1.18 17.40
CA PHE A 45 -13.97 0.45 16.30
C PHE A 45 -15.08 -0.45 16.81
N SER A 46 -16.31 -0.19 16.38
CA SER A 46 -17.51 -0.88 16.86
C SER A 46 -17.59 -2.35 16.40
N SER A 47 -16.86 -2.73 15.36
CA SER A 47 -16.91 -4.07 14.78
C SER A 47 -15.62 -4.45 14.03
N LYS A 48 -15.43 -5.78 13.84
CA LYS A 48 -14.30 -6.29 13.03
C LYS A 48 -14.35 -5.80 11.56
N PRO A 49 -15.51 -5.77 10.87
CA PRO A 49 -15.57 -5.18 9.52
C PRO A 49 -15.15 -3.71 9.47
N GLU A 50 -15.55 -2.92 10.47
CA GLU A 50 -15.14 -1.51 10.56
C GLU A 50 -13.63 -1.37 10.77
N LEU A 51 -13.08 -2.12 11.74
CA LEU A 51 -11.66 -2.16 12.01
C LEU A 51 -10.87 -2.56 10.75
N PHE A 52 -11.28 -3.64 10.08
CA PHE A 52 -10.62 -4.13 8.86
C PHE A 52 -10.61 -3.06 7.75
N ARG A 53 -11.78 -2.44 7.48
CA ARG A 53 -11.88 -1.36 6.50
C ARG A 53 -10.99 -0.17 6.84
N ALA A 54 -10.95 0.22 8.10
CA ALA A 54 -10.10 1.31 8.58
C ALA A 54 -8.61 0.97 8.46
N THR A 55 -8.23 -0.27 8.76
CA THR A 55 -6.86 -0.79 8.66
C THR A 55 -6.36 -0.77 7.21
N VAL A 56 -7.15 -1.31 6.27
CA VAL A 56 -6.80 -1.30 4.84
C VAL A 56 -6.70 0.12 4.32
N ARG A 57 -7.66 0.99 4.67
CA ARG A 57 -7.62 2.41 4.29
C ARG A 57 -6.35 3.08 4.80
N HIS A 58 -6.00 2.89 6.06
CA HIS A 58 -4.80 3.46 6.67
C HIS A 58 -3.52 3.02 5.94
N SER A 59 -3.41 1.72 5.62
CA SER A 59 -2.27 1.18 4.86
C SER A 59 -2.17 1.78 3.45
N LEU A 60 -3.30 1.90 2.75
CA LEU A 60 -3.33 2.47 1.40
C LEU A 60 -3.06 3.99 1.41
N ASP A 61 -3.62 4.74 2.38
CA ASP A 61 -3.36 6.17 2.54
C ASP A 61 -1.89 6.43 2.84
N SER A 62 -1.27 5.63 3.71
CA SER A 62 0.17 5.72 4.01
C SER A 62 1.02 5.45 2.77
N SER A 63 0.65 4.48 1.93
CA SER A 63 1.36 4.18 0.67
C SER A 63 1.24 5.32 -0.33
N ILE A 64 0.05 5.88 -0.51
CA ILE A 64 -0.20 7.01 -1.42
C ILE A 64 0.56 8.25 -0.94
N GLU A 65 0.53 8.55 0.35
CA GLU A 65 1.21 9.73 0.88
C GLU A 65 2.74 9.61 0.76
N ALA A 66 3.31 8.45 1.07
CA ALA A 66 4.74 8.22 0.87
C ALA A 66 5.15 8.33 -0.60
N ALA A 67 4.36 7.76 -1.53
CA ALA A 67 4.59 7.90 -2.96
C ALA A 67 4.48 9.36 -3.42
N ARG A 68 3.48 10.11 -2.93
CA ARG A 68 3.30 11.53 -3.22
C ARG A 68 4.51 12.36 -2.78
N LEU A 69 5.00 12.14 -1.57
CA LEU A 69 6.18 12.83 -1.05
C LEU A 69 7.42 12.51 -1.88
N ALA A 70 7.64 11.25 -2.23
CA ALA A 70 8.76 10.84 -3.09
C ALA A 70 8.70 11.53 -4.47
N LEU A 71 7.52 11.60 -5.10
CA LEU A 71 7.33 12.23 -6.40
C LEU A 71 7.45 13.75 -6.35
N ALA A 72 7.11 14.39 -5.23
CA ALA A 72 7.17 15.84 -5.04
C ALA A 72 8.58 16.38 -4.78
N ASP A 73 9.56 15.54 -4.44
CA ASP A 73 10.93 15.95 -4.13
C ASP A 73 11.69 16.37 -5.41
N SER A 74 11.49 17.60 -5.83
CA SER A 74 12.13 18.18 -7.03
C SER A 74 13.66 18.31 -6.93
N GLY A 75 14.24 18.15 -5.75
CA GLY A 75 15.70 18.13 -5.56
C GLY A 75 16.35 16.83 -6.02
N ARG A 76 15.57 15.80 -6.33
CA ARG A 76 16.04 14.50 -6.80
C ARG A 76 15.69 14.24 -8.26
N PRO A 77 16.51 13.47 -8.99
CA PRO A 77 16.19 13.06 -10.35
C PRO A 77 14.84 12.33 -10.43
N LEU A 78 14.08 12.57 -11.51
CA LEU A 78 12.78 11.92 -11.74
C LEU A 78 12.86 10.38 -11.61
N ARG A 79 13.94 9.80 -12.14
CA ARG A 79 14.25 8.36 -12.02
C ARG A 79 14.17 7.86 -10.57
N GLU A 80 14.86 8.52 -9.65
CA GLU A 80 14.89 8.12 -8.23
C GLU A 80 13.52 8.29 -7.57
N ARG A 81 12.84 9.38 -7.88
CA ARG A 81 11.48 9.66 -7.37
C ARG A 81 10.48 8.59 -7.81
N LEU A 82 10.55 8.15 -9.06
CA LEU A 82 9.70 7.08 -9.58
C LEU A 82 10.00 5.74 -8.90
N ILE A 83 11.28 5.36 -8.77
CA ILE A 83 11.67 4.11 -8.10
C ILE A 83 11.10 4.08 -6.67
N GLU A 84 11.27 5.15 -5.92
CA GLU A 84 10.79 5.22 -4.54
C GLU A 84 9.25 5.23 -4.45
N ALA A 85 8.58 5.94 -5.35
CA ALA A 85 7.12 5.94 -5.39
C ALA A 85 6.53 4.55 -5.67
N PHE A 86 7.08 3.82 -6.65
CA PHE A 86 6.64 2.46 -6.93
C PHE A 86 7.01 1.48 -5.82
N ASP A 87 8.13 1.68 -5.13
CA ASP A 87 8.51 0.89 -3.96
C ASP A 87 7.51 1.10 -2.80
N HIS A 88 7.11 2.34 -2.52
CA HIS A 88 6.09 2.64 -1.52
C HIS A 88 4.70 2.13 -1.90
N TRP A 89 4.35 2.14 -3.18
CA TRP A 89 3.04 1.72 -3.66
C TRP A 89 2.90 0.21 -3.79
N ALA A 90 3.84 -0.47 -4.45
CA ALA A 90 3.76 -1.88 -4.77
C ALA A 90 4.83 -2.73 -4.07
N GLY A 91 6.08 -2.24 -3.98
CA GLY A 91 7.20 -2.98 -3.41
C GLY A 91 7.02 -3.33 -1.94
N ARG A 92 6.36 -2.48 -1.16
CA ARG A 92 6.04 -2.77 0.25
C ARG A 92 5.12 -3.98 0.45
N TYR A 93 4.43 -4.42 -0.59
CA TYR A 93 3.53 -5.58 -0.58
C TYR A 93 4.17 -6.82 -1.21
N VAL A 94 5.51 -6.85 -1.36
CA VAL A 94 6.28 -8.00 -1.81
C VAL A 94 6.89 -8.71 -0.61
N GLY A 95 6.90 -10.03 -0.65
CA GLY A 95 7.38 -10.90 0.43
C GLY A 95 6.23 -11.58 1.19
N PRO A 96 6.52 -12.64 1.96
CA PRO A 96 5.52 -13.59 2.45
C PRO A 96 4.38 -12.95 3.24
N MET A 97 4.70 -12.07 4.20
CA MET A 97 3.68 -11.44 5.04
C MET A 97 2.98 -10.27 4.33
N ALA A 98 3.68 -9.60 3.44
CA ALA A 98 3.14 -8.46 2.70
C ALA A 98 2.20 -8.91 1.56
N ALA A 99 2.47 -10.05 0.93
CA ALA A 99 1.60 -10.64 -0.09
C ALA A 99 0.22 -10.99 0.48
N GLU A 100 0.13 -11.42 1.74
CA GLU A 100 -1.14 -11.71 2.41
C GLU A 100 -2.06 -10.49 2.51
N ILE A 101 -1.50 -9.28 2.62
CA ILE A 101 -2.28 -8.04 2.62
C ILE A 101 -2.92 -7.81 1.25
N GLY A 102 -2.20 -8.06 0.17
CA GLY A 102 -2.75 -8.01 -1.19
C GLY A 102 -3.91 -8.98 -1.37
N VAL A 103 -3.72 -10.24 -0.96
CA VAL A 103 -4.76 -11.26 -0.99
C VAL A 103 -5.98 -10.87 -0.14
N LEU A 104 -5.76 -10.26 1.02
CA LEU A 104 -6.84 -9.76 1.88
C LEU A 104 -7.68 -8.68 1.20
N ILE A 105 -7.02 -7.74 0.51
CA ILE A 105 -7.69 -6.66 -0.23
C ILE A 105 -8.54 -7.25 -1.37
N ASP A 106 -7.97 -8.15 -2.15
CA ASP A 106 -8.63 -8.75 -3.32
C ASP A 106 -9.77 -9.71 -2.95
N SER A 107 -9.66 -10.37 -1.78
CA SER A 107 -10.64 -11.39 -1.33
C SER A 107 -11.89 -10.81 -0.65
N HIS A 108 -11.91 -9.53 -0.29
CA HIS A 108 -13.00 -8.92 0.49
C HIS A 108 -13.52 -7.60 -0.12
N PRO A 109 -13.87 -7.57 -1.41
CA PRO A 109 -14.33 -6.33 -2.07
C PRO A 109 -15.60 -5.77 -1.40
N ASP A 110 -16.51 -6.63 -0.92
CA ASP A 110 -17.74 -6.21 -0.24
C ASP A 110 -17.47 -5.41 1.04
N LEU A 111 -16.37 -5.70 1.74
CA LEU A 111 -15.97 -4.98 2.94
C LEU A 111 -15.27 -3.66 2.62
N LEU A 112 -14.58 -3.57 1.49
CA LEU A 112 -13.70 -2.46 1.14
C LEU A 112 -14.38 -1.41 0.24
N GLY A 113 -15.52 -1.76 -0.39
CA GLY A 113 -16.24 -0.85 -1.29
C GLY A 113 -15.40 -0.46 -2.51
N THR A 114 -15.28 0.84 -2.78
CA THR A 114 -14.55 1.34 -3.96
C THR A 114 -13.03 1.43 -3.78
N MET A 115 -12.49 1.20 -2.58
CA MET A 115 -11.06 1.36 -2.30
C MET A 115 -10.15 0.60 -3.28
N PRO A 116 -10.40 -0.70 -3.59
CA PRO A 116 -9.53 -1.44 -4.52
C PRO A 116 -9.45 -0.85 -5.92
N ALA A 117 -10.51 -0.14 -6.35
CA ALA A 117 -10.55 0.53 -7.65
C ALA A 117 -10.01 1.96 -7.61
N ASP A 118 -10.21 2.69 -6.51
CA ASP A 118 -9.91 4.13 -6.45
C ASP A 118 -8.44 4.42 -6.12
N TYR A 119 -7.81 3.62 -5.25
CA TYR A 119 -6.42 3.86 -4.88
C TYR A 119 -5.43 3.67 -6.04
N PRO A 120 -5.54 2.63 -6.89
CA PRO A 120 -4.70 2.52 -8.09
C PRO A 120 -4.85 3.71 -9.04
N LYS A 121 -6.07 4.29 -9.18
CA LYS A 121 -6.29 5.50 -9.99
C LYS A 121 -5.60 6.71 -9.38
N ARG A 122 -5.68 6.89 -8.06
CA ARG A 122 -4.98 7.97 -7.34
C ARG A 122 -3.47 7.88 -7.52
N PHE A 123 -2.88 6.68 -7.34
CA PHE A 123 -1.45 6.46 -7.57
C PHE A 123 -1.06 6.79 -9.02
N ARG A 124 -1.83 6.27 -10.00
CA ARG A 124 -1.58 6.55 -11.41
C ARG A 124 -1.61 8.05 -11.72
N ALA A 125 -2.53 8.80 -11.14
CA ALA A 125 -2.61 10.26 -11.32
C ALA A 125 -1.33 10.95 -10.81
N LEU A 126 -0.82 10.57 -9.63
CA LEU A 126 0.45 11.10 -9.10
C LEU A 126 1.64 10.83 -10.04
N VAL A 127 1.69 9.63 -10.62
CA VAL A 127 2.76 9.28 -11.58
C VAL A 127 2.64 10.09 -12.87
N ILE A 128 1.42 10.26 -13.40
CA ILE A 128 1.16 11.10 -14.60
C ILE A 128 1.64 12.53 -14.37
N ASP A 129 1.27 13.13 -13.23
CA ASP A 129 1.65 14.49 -12.88
C ASP A 129 3.17 14.66 -12.76
N ALA A 130 3.86 13.65 -12.23
CA ALA A 130 5.31 13.69 -12.06
C ALA A 130 6.09 13.48 -13.36
N LEU A 131 5.56 12.66 -14.28
CA LEU A 131 6.23 12.34 -15.56
C LEU A 131 6.31 13.55 -16.48
N GLY A 132 5.24 14.33 -16.64
CA GLY A 132 5.16 15.39 -17.65
C GLY A 132 5.40 14.86 -19.08
N GLY A 133 5.59 15.78 -20.03
CA GLY A 133 5.99 15.44 -21.40
C GLY A 133 4.90 14.80 -22.26
N PRO A 134 5.26 14.19 -23.41
CA PRO A 134 4.32 13.55 -24.31
C PRO A 134 3.86 12.18 -23.78
N SER A 135 2.55 11.93 -23.86
CA SER A 135 1.94 10.64 -23.46
C SER A 135 2.22 10.15 -22.02
N PRO A 136 2.17 11.02 -20.98
CA PRO A 136 2.49 10.59 -19.62
C PRO A 136 1.51 9.52 -19.09
N ALA A 137 0.27 9.52 -19.59
CA ALA A 137 -0.75 8.54 -19.21
C ALA A 137 -0.41 7.12 -19.70
N ASP A 138 0.15 6.98 -20.91
CA ASP A 138 0.54 5.69 -21.46
C ASP A 138 1.77 5.14 -20.74
N VAL A 139 2.73 6.01 -20.46
CA VAL A 139 3.93 5.65 -19.69
C VAL A 139 3.56 5.24 -18.28
N ALA A 140 2.75 6.01 -17.57
CA ALA A 140 2.27 5.67 -16.24
C ALA A 140 1.50 4.35 -16.24
N GLY A 141 0.67 4.10 -17.26
CA GLY A 141 -0.05 2.85 -17.46
C GLY A 141 0.88 1.67 -17.65
N THR A 142 1.91 1.82 -18.48
CA THR A 142 2.92 0.78 -18.75
C THR A 142 3.73 0.46 -17.49
N LEU A 143 4.23 1.48 -16.80
CA LEU A 143 4.99 1.30 -15.54
C LEU A 143 4.12 0.65 -14.47
N ASN A 144 2.84 1.03 -14.37
CA ASN A 144 1.92 0.41 -13.42
C ASN A 144 1.68 -1.07 -13.74
N SER A 145 1.43 -1.43 -15.00
CA SER A 145 1.26 -2.83 -15.43
C SER A 145 2.52 -3.65 -15.16
N THR A 146 3.69 -3.06 -15.44
CA THR A 146 4.99 -3.68 -15.15
C THR A 146 5.18 -3.92 -13.64
N SER A 147 4.82 -2.93 -12.81
CA SER A 147 4.94 -3.06 -11.34
C SER A 147 4.04 -4.16 -10.78
N ILE A 148 2.84 -4.35 -11.34
CA ILE A 148 1.93 -5.44 -10.95
C ILE A 148 2.55 -6.79 -11.32
N GLY A 149 3.08 -6.96 -12.53
CA GLY A 149 3.76 -8.19 -12.95
C GLY A 149 4.96 -8.51 -12.07
N ILE A 150 5.83 -7.53 -11.85
CA ILE A 150 7.01 -7.71 -10.99
C ILE A 150 6.60 -8.08 -9.55
N LYS A 151 5.58 -7.44 -9.00
CA LYS A 151 5.07 -7.73 -7.64
C LYS A 151 4.63 -9.19 -7.49
N HIS A 152 4.06 -9.79 -8.53
CA HIS A 152 3.62 -11.20 -8.49
C HIS A 152 4.77 -12.19 -8.63
N ASP A 153 5.86 -11.81 -9.31
CA ASP A 153 6.99 -12.68 -9.59
C ASP A 153 8.13 -12.53 -8.57
N ALA A 154 8.29 -11.36 -7.96
CA ALA A 154 9.40 -11.07 -7.06
C ALA A 154 9.18 -11.74 -5.69
N GLU A 155 10.22 -12.39 -5.18
CA GLU A 155 10.23 -13.02 -3.86
C GLU A 155 10.55 -12.01 -2.74
N THR A 156 11.32 -10.96 -3.07
CA THR A 156 11.76 -9.95 -2.11
C THR A 156 11.49 -8.52 -2.61
N ARG A 157 11.37 -7.59 -1.66
CA ARG A 157 11.24 -6.16 -1.96
C ARG A 157 12.46 -5.62 -2.73
N ASP A 158 13.66 -6.10 -2.44
CA ASP A 158 14.88 -5.70 -3.12
C ASP A 158 14.88 -6.18 -4.58
N GLU A 159 14.40 -7.37 -4.85
CA GLU A 159 14.19 -7.86 -6.21
C GLU A 159 13.17 -7.02 -6.97
N PHE A 160 12.02 -6.73 -6.35
CA PHE A 160 11.03 -5.82 -6.93
C PHE A 160 11.67 -4.47 -7.29
N ARG A 161 12.41 -3.88 -6.36
CA ARG A 161 13.06 -2.59 -6.54
C ARG A 161 14.08 -2.62 -7.69
N THR A 162 14.88 -3.67 -7.77
CA THR A 162 15.87 -3.87 -8.84
C THR A 162 15.19 -3.97 -10.21
N ARG A 163 14.18 -4.81 -10.36
CA ARG A 163 13.45 -5.00 -11.63
C ARG A 163 12.65 -3.74 -12.02
N MET A 164 12.06 -3.06 -11.05
CA MET A 164 11.37 -1.80 -11.31
C MET A 164 12.33 -0.69 -11.74
N THR A 165 13.55 -0.67 -11.20
CA THR A 165 14.61 0.24 -11.64
C THR A 165 14.94 0.04 -13.10
N ILE A 166 15.10 -1.21 -13.56
CA ILE A 166 15.34 -1.53 -14.98
C ILE A 166 14.19 -0.99 -15.86
N ALA A 167 12.94 -1.21 -15.44
CA ALA A 167 11.78 -0.74 -16.22
C ALA A 167 11.74 0.80 -16.33
N ILE A 168 12.06 1.50 -15.25
CA ILE A 168 12.12 2.97 -15.23
C ILE A 168 13.29 3.49 -16.06
N ASP A 169 14.44 2.83 -16.03
CA ASP A 169 15.62 3.20 -16.81
C ASP A 169 15.36 3.12 -18.32
N LEU A 170 14.63 2.13 -18.78
CA LEU A 170 14.20 2.02 -20.19
C LEU A 170 13.36 3.22 -20.65
N TYR A 171 12.68 3.87 -19.72
CA TYR A 171 11.92 5.11 -20.00
C TYR A 171 12.79 6.36 -19.87
N CYS A 172 13.58 6.50 -18.79
CA CYS A 172 14.34 7.71 -18.49
C CYS A 172 15.57 7.93 -19.38
N ASN A 173 16.07 6.89 -20.04
CA ASN A 173 17.26 6.95 -20.90
C ASN A 173 16.92 7.12 -22.40
N ARG A 174 15.71 7.55 -22.70
CA ARG A 174 15.29 7.98 -24.05
C ARG A 174 15.41 9.51 -24.19
#